data_bbe1716263f9642b12d59e1c32126def
#
_entry.id   bbe1716263f9642b12d59e1c32126def
#
_cell.length_a   1.000
_cell.length_b   1.000
_cell.length_c   1.000
_cell.angle_alpha   90.00
_cell.angle_beta   90.00
_cell.angle_gamma   90.00
#
_symmetry.space_group_name_H-M   'P 1'
#
loop_
_entity.id
_entity.type
_entity.pdbx_description
1 polymer ?
#
loop_
_entity_poly.entity_id
_entity_poly.type
_entity_poly.pdbx_seq_one_letter_code
_entity_poly.pdbx_strand_id
1 'polypeptide(L)'
;GDIQSACLFGQNVFTPRGKYVTICEGELDAMSAYELLGSKWPCVSIKSGAQAALQDCKRSFEYLNSFDNVVLCFDSDAPGIEAAAKVAQLFEPNKCKVIHLEYKDANEYLKMNKRQKFTEEWWNAKPFTPAGIINLDSLQESLYDESFFETCLYPWQGLNDKTYGMRTGELVTFTSGAGMGKSS
;
A
#
# COMPACT_ATOMS: atom_id res chain seq x y z
N GLY A 1 -24.32 -24.18 13.70
CA GLY A 1 -24.51 -23.22 12.59
C GLY A 1 -23.39 -23.29 11.60
N ASP A 2 -23.69 -23.04 10.35
CA ASP A 2 -22.68 -23.00 9.31
C ASP A 2 -21.92 -21.64 9.36
N ILE A 3 -20.69 -21.64 9.89
CA ILE A 3 -19.85 -20.46 9.99
C ILE A 3 -19.47 -19.90 8.61
N GLN A 4 -19.49 -20.74 7.58
CA GLN A 4 -19.15 -20.31 6.24
C GLN A 4 -20.22 -19.41 5.62
N SER A 5 -21.48 -19.58 5.97
CA SER A 5 -22.59 -18.74 5.48
C SER A 5 -22.81 -17.47 6.29
N ALA A 6 -22.15 -17.33 7.45
CA ALA A 6 -22.28 -16.14 8.30
C ALA A 6 -21.66 -14.90 7.64
N CYS A 7 -22.18 -13.72 7.95
CA CYS A 7 -21.55 -12.44 7.59
C CYS A 7 -20.26 -12.18 8.42
N LEU A 8 -19.52 -11.14 8.11
CA LEU A 8 -18.36 -10.71 8.90
C LEU A 8 -18.79 -10.43 10.36
N PHE A 9 -17.89 -10.71 11.31
CA PHE A 9 -18.14 -10.32 12.69
C PHE A 9 -18.33 -8.80 12.80
N GLY A 10 -19.32 -8.37 13.55
CA GLY A 10 -19.67 -6.95 13.70
C GLY A 10 -20.47 -6.34 12.55
N GLN A 11 -20.59 -7.01 11.40
CA GLN A 11 -21.32 -6.46 10.23
C GLN A 11 -22.77 -6.08 10.56
N ASN A 12 -23.45 -6.85 11.41
CA ASN A 12 -24.84 -6.60 11.81
C ASN A 12 -25.01 -5.41 12.75
N VAL A 13 -23.92 -4.93 13.34
CA VAL A 13 -23.93 -3.83 14.31
C VAL A 13 -23.89 -2.47 13.60
N PHE A 14 -23.26 -2.42 12.44
CA PHE A 14 -23.00 -1.19 11.73
C PHE A 14 -23.85 -1.08 10.46
N THR A 15 -24.51 0.07 10.32
CA THR A 15 -25.30 0.37 9.12
C THR A 15 -24.37 0.49 7.91
N PRO A 16 -24.71 -0.12 6.75
CA PRO A 16 -23.97 0.08 5.52
C PRO A 16 -24.02 1.54 5.08
N ARG A 17 -23.09 1.94 4.23
CA ARG A 17 -22.89 3.31 3.74
C ARG A 17 -22.32 4.23 4.81
N GLY A 18 -21.05 4.50 4.69
CA GLY A 18 -20.31 5.37 5.60
C GLY A 18 -18.97 5.75 5.01
N LYS A 19 -18.27 6.63 5.72
CA LYS A 19 -17.00 7.15 5.23
C LYS A 19 -15.85 6.14 5.33
N TYR A 20 -15.82 5.33 6.39
CA TYR A 20 -14.77 4.35 6.64
C TYR A 20 -15.35 3.07 7.21
N VAL A 21 -14.78 1.92 6.82
CA VAL A 21 -14.88 0.64 7.50
C VAL A 21 -13.51 0.03 7.66
N THR A 22 -13.21 -0.50 8.84
CA THR A 22 -11.96 -1.23 9.12
C THR A 22 -12.23 -2.71 9.12
N ILE A 23 -11.39 -3.50 8.45
CA ILE A 23 -11.46 -4.96 8.42
C ILE A 23 -10.25 -5.48 9.18
N CYS A 24 -10.47 -6.22 10.26
CA CYS A 24 -9.46 -6.87 11.07
C CYS A 24 -9.43 -8.38 10.82
N GLU A 25 -8.36 -9.05 11.22
CA GLU A 25 -8.25 -10.50 11.10
C GLU A 25 -9.06 -11.23 12.16
N GLY A 26 -9.04 -10.77 13.41
CA GLY A 26 -9.73 -11.37 14.54
C GLY A 26 -10.85 -10.49 15.12
N GLU A 27 -11.80 -11.14 15.82
CA GLU A 27 -12.91 -10.44 16.47
C GLU A 27 -12.42 -9.51 17.58
N LEU A 28 -11.40 -9.95 18.35
CA LEU A 28 -10.80 -9.14 19.40
C LEU A 28 -10.10 -7.91 18.82
N ASP A 29 -9.48 -8.04 17.64
CA ASP A 29 -8.84 -6.93 16.96
C ASP A 29 -9.85 -5.92 16.44
N ALA A 30 -10.98 -6.40 15.90
CA ALA A 30 -12.06 -5.51 15.47
C ALA A 30 -12.66 -4.71 16.63
N MET A 31 -12.88 -5.34 17.78
CA MET A 31 -13.34 -4.66 18.98
C MET A 31 -12.31 -3.67 19.51
N SER A 32 -11.02 -4.07 19.52
CA SER A 32 -9.92 -3.22 19.96
C SER A 32 -9.73 -2.02 19.04
N ALA A 33 -9.75 -2.23 17.72
CA ALA A 33 -9.68 -1.15 16.74
C ALA A 33 -10.85 -0.16 16.88
N TYR A 34 -12.06 -0.67 17.09
CA TYR A 34 -13.24 0.16 17.31
C TYR A 34 -13.07 1.05 18.54
N GLU A 35 -12.62 0.49 19.66
CA GLU A 35 -12.34 1.24 20.89
C GLU A 35 -11.21 2.27 20.70
N LEU A 36 -10.10 1.86 20.07
CA LEU A 36 -8.95 2.73 19.79
C LEU A 36 -9.34 3.92 18.89
N LEU A 37 -10.24 3.72 17.94
CA LEU A 37 -10.77 4.76 17.05
C LEU A 37 -11.88 5.61 17.67
N GLY A 38 -12.12 5.47 18.99
CA GLY A 38 -13.11 6.25 19.71
C GLY A 38 -14.54 5.86 19.42
N SER A 39 -14.78 4.60 19.08
CA SER A 39 -16.10 4.05 18.78
C SER A 39 -16.84 4.82 17.68
N LYS A 40 -16.07 5.37 16.74
CA LYS A 40 -16.62 6.25 15.69
C LYS A 40 -16.78 5.56 14.35
N TRP A 41 -15.81 4.73 13.96
CA TRP A 41 -15.78 4.12 12.65
C TRP A 41 -16.08 2.62 12.74
N PRO A 42 -16.94 2.06 11.87
CA PRO A 42 -17.21 0.64 11.82
C PRO A 42 -15.93 -0.21 11.74
N CYS A 43 -15.84 -1.22 12.60
CA CYS A 43 -14.79 -2.22 12.59
C CYS A 43 -15.43 -3.60 12.55
N VAL A 44 -15.03 -4.40 11.58
CA VAL A 44 -15.50 -5.76 11.36
C VAL A 44 -14.31 -6.71 11.28
N SER A 45 -14.51 -8.00 11.47
CA SER A 45 -13.46 -8.99 11.23
C SER A 45 -13.88 -10.10 10.28
N ILE A 46 -12.88 -10.70 9.65
CA ILE A 46 -13.03 -11.96 8.95
C ILE A 46 -13.26 -13.09 9.96
N LYS A 47 -13.70 -14.26 9.50
CA LYS A 47 -14.19 -15.33 10.39
C LYS A 47 -13.22 -16.48 10.58
N SER A 48 -12.36 -16.70 9.61
CA SER A 48 -11.57 -17.93 9.51
C SER A 48 -10.07 -17.68 9.27
N GLY A 49 -9.56 -16.53 9.74
CA GLY A 49 -8.17 -16.14 9.63
C GLY A 49 -7.73 -15.74 8.22
N ALA A 50 -6.46 -15.34 8.09
CA ALA A 50 -5.88 -14.78 6.87
C ALA A 50 -6.15 -15.59 5.59
N GLN A 51 -6.11 -16.92 5.65
CA GLN A 51 -6.31 -17.79 4.47
C GLN A 51 -7.71 -17.67 3.86
N ALA A 52 -8.74 -17.43 4.67
CA ALA A 52 -10.12 -17.29 4.23
C ALA A 52 -10.54 -15.85 3.96
N ALA A 53 -9.68 -14.88 4.25
CA ALA A 53 -9.96 -13.45 4.18
C ALA A 53 -10.59 -13.03 2.85
N LEU A 54 -10.01 -13.47 1.74
CA LEU A 54 -10.51 -13.15 0.40
C LEU A 54 -11.95 -13.63 0.18
N GLN A 55 -12.27 -14.83 0.63
CA GLN A 55 -13.61 -15.41 0.45
C GLN A 55 -14.63 -14.73 1.36
N ASP A 56 -14.27 -14.45 2.61
CA ASP A 56 -15.13 -13.75 3.56
C ASP A 56 -15.44 -12.32 3.07
N CYS A 57 -14.44 -11.60 2.56
CA CYS A 57 -14.64 -10.27 2.00
C CYS A 57 -15.44 -10.30 0.68
N LYS A 58 -15.25 -11.30 -0.19
CA LYS A 58 -16.07 -11.46 -1.40
C LYS A 58 -17.53 -11.66 -1.08
N ARG A 59 -17.86 -12.47 -0.07
CA ARG A 59 -19.26 -12.73 0.35
C ARG A 59 -19.93 -11.48 0.92
N SER A 60 -19.16 -10.62 1.58
CA SER A 60 -19.65 -9.37 2.17
C SER A 60 -19.31 -8.15 1.31
N PHE A 61 -18.97 -8.36 0.02
CA PHE A 61 -18.45 -7.30 -0.84
C PHE A 61 -19.40 -6.10 -0.97
N GLU A 62 -20.69 -6.34 -1.18
CA GLU A 62 -21.68 -5.25 -1.31
C GLU A 62 -21.70 -4.36 -0.05
N TYR A 63 -21.64 -4.98 1.12
CA TYR A 63 -21.57 -4.25 2.37
C TYR A 63 -20.30 -3.44 2.48
N LEU A 64 -19.13 -4.07 2.27
CA LEU A 64 -17.83 -3.41 2.36
C LEU A 64 -17.67 -2.31 1.31
N ASN A 65 -18.14 -2.57 0.09
CA ASN A 65 -18.05 -1.62 -1.01
C ASN A 65 -19.02 -0.44 -0.88
N SER A 66 -19.97 -0.50 0.06
CA SER A 66 -20.88 0.62 0.36
C SER A 66 -20.21 1.78 1.10
N PHE A 67 -19.01 1.57 1.66
CA PHE A 67 -18.22 2.61 2.33
C PHE A 67 -17.31 3.33 1.34
N ASP A 68 -17.01 4.60 1.62
CA ASP A 68 -16.10 5.39 0.77
C ASP A 68 -14.66 4.88 0.84
N ASN A 69 -14.22 4.42 2.01
CA ASN A 69 -12.88 3.89 2.25
C ASN A 69 -12.95 2.59 3.05
N VAL A 70 -12.14 1.63 2.63
CA VAL A 70 -11.91 0.36 3.34
C VAL A 70 -10.50 0.35 3.88
N VAL A 71 -10.32 0.16 5.18
CA VAL A 71 -9.00 0.08 5.82
C VAL A 71 -8.74 -1.35 6.28
N LEU A 72 -7.69 -1.98 5.76
CA LEU A 72 -7.27 -3.31 6.15
C LEU A 72 -6.30 -3.20 7.33
N CYS A 73 -6.68 -3.81 8.44
CA CYS A 73 -5.94 -3.87 9.69
C CYS A 73 -5.71 -5.34 10.06
N PHE A 74 -4.89 -6.02 9.26
CA PHE A 74 -4.52 -7.41 9.48
C PHE A 74 -3.21 -7.48 10.26
N ASP A 75 -2.89 -8.66 10.78
CA ASP A 75 -1.66 -8.90 11.53
C ASP A 75 -0.43 -8.52 10.68
N SER A 76 0.62 -8.02 11.33
CA SER A 76 1.87 -7.60 10.68
C SER A 76 2.79 -8.78 10.30
N ASP A 77 2.29 -10.01 10.34
CA ASP A 77 3.02 -11.19 9.91
C ASP A 77 2.86 -11.47 8.39
N ALA A 78 3.64 -12.42 7.86
CA ALA A 78 3.63 -12.72 6.44
C ALA A 78 2.25 -13.18 5.92
N PRO A 79 1.49 -14.06 6.59
CA PRO A 79 0.13 -14.42 6.19
C PRO A 79 -0.84 -13.24 6.16
N GLY A 80 -0.81 -12.35 7.17
CA GLY A 80 -1.65 -11.17 7.24
C GLY A 80 -1.37 -10.17 6.13
N ILE A 81 -0.09 -9.92 5.83
CA ILE A 81 0.34 -9.04 4.72
C ILE A 81 -0.15 -9.60 3.36
N GLU A 82 0.02 -10.91 3.13
CA GLU A 82 -0.43 -11.55 1.89
C GLU A 82 -1.96 -11.51 1.75
N ALA A 83 -2.67 -11.75 2.84
CA ALA A 83 -4.12 -11.68 2.87
C ALA A 83 -4.62 -10.25 2.59
N ALA A 84 -4.00 -9.24 3.20
CA ALA A 84 -4.31 -7.84 2.95
C ALA A 84 -4.15 -7.48 1.47
N ALA A 85 -3.04 -7.90 0.84
CA ALA A 85 -2.80 -7.66 -0.58
C ALA A 85 -3.87 -8.32 -1.49
N LYS A 86 -4.30 -9.55 -1.17
CA LYS A 86 -5.36 -10.25 -1.92
C LYS A 86 -6.72 -9.59 -1.75
N VAL A 87 -7.06 -9.18 -0.52
CA VAL A 87 -8.35 -8.53 -0.23
C VAL A 87 -8.42 -7.14 -0.86
N ALA A 88 -7.31 -6.38 -0.81
CA ALA A 88 -7.25 -5.05 -1.39
C ALA A 88 -7.56 -5.02 -2.89
N GLN A 89 -7.19 -6.08 -3.62
CA GLN A 89 -7.47 -6.21 -5.06
C GLN A 89 -8.96 -6.37 -5.40
N LEU A 90 -9.83 -6.57 -4.41
CA LEU A 90 -11.28 -6.60 -4.63
C LEU A 90 -11.87 -5.22 -4.89
N PHE A 91 -11.20 -4.18 -4.43
CA PHE A 91 -11.72 -2.82 -4.44
C PHE A 91 -11.10 -1.99 -5.56
N GLU A 92 -11.81 -0.94 -5.94
CA GLU A 92 -11.30 0.04 -6.89
C GLU A 92 -10.01 0.71 -6.38
N PRO A 93 -9.13 1.17 -7.28
CA PRO A 93 -7.93 1.90 -6.91
C PRO A 93 -8.22 3.05 -5.94
N ASN A 94 -7.35 3.23 -4.94
CA ASN A 94 -7.44 4.25 -3.88
C ASN A 94 -8.58 4.06 -2.85
N LYS A 95 -9.51 3.14 -3.05
CA LYS A 95 -10.60 2.87 -2.11
C LYS A 95 -10.12 2.06 -0.91
N CYS A 96 -9.23 1.10 -1.15
CA CYS A 96 -8.69 0.22 -0.13
C CYS A 96 -7.32 0.74 0.34
N LYS A 97 -7.16 0.87 1.64
CA LYS A 97 -5.92 1.28 2.30
C LYS A 97 -5.44 0.17 3.21
N VAL A 98 -4.13 0.04 3.33
CA VAL A 98 -3.51 -0.93 4.23
C VAL A 98 -2.78 -0.17 5.34
N ILE A 99 -3.10 -0.50 6.59
CA ILE A 99 -2.39 0.03 7.75
C ILE A 99 -1.10 -0.76 7.95
N HIS A 100 -0.02 -0.07 8.27
CA HIS A 100 1.22 -0.68 8.71
C HIS A 100 1.34 -0.52 10.21
N LEU A 101 1.15 -1.62 10.92
CA LEU A 101 1.21 -1.67 12.37
C LEU A 101 2.66 -1.88 12.84
N GLU A 102 3.09 -1.11 13.85
CA GLU A 102 4.37 -1.34 14.54
C GLU A 102 4.30 -2.56 15.48
N TYR A 103 3.16 -2.76 16.13
CA TYR A 103 2.88 -3.95 16.94
C TYR A 103 2.13 -4.99 16.10
N LYS A 104 2.01 -6.19 16.65
CA LYS A 104 1.45 -7.33 15.92
C LYS A 104 0.03 -7.09 15.41
N ASP A 105 -0.85 -6.64 16.28
CA ASP A 105 -2.28 -6.52 16.03
C ASP A 105 -2.90 -5.35 16.83
N ALA A 106 -4.15 -5.00 16.54
CA ALA A 106 -4.86 -3.91 17.20
C ALA A 106 -5.06 -4.15 18.71
N ASN A 107 -5.20 -5.39 19.13
CA ASN A 107 -5.39 -5.75 20.53
C ASN A 107 -4.12 -5.46 21.36
N GLU A 108 -2.93 -5.62 20.78
CA GLU A 108 -1.68 -5.22 21.47
C GLU A 108 -1.61 -3.71 21.74
N TYR A 109 -2.04 -2.88 20.76
CA TYR A 109 -2.12 -1.42 21.00
C TYR A 109 -3.05 -1.08 22.14
N LEU A 110 -4.20 -1.75 22.24
CA LEU A 110 -5.15 -1.53 23.32
C LEU A 110 -4.56 -1.94 24.67
N LYS A 111 -3.94 -3.12 24.78
CA LYS A 111 -3.27 -3.61 26.00
C LYS A 111 -2.15 -2.70 26.47
N MET A 112 -1.39 -2.13 25.53
CA MET A 112 -0.28 -1.21 25.81
C MET A 112 -0.74 0.25 25.99
N ASN A 113 -2.04 0.52 25.93
CA ASN A 113 -2.61 1.88 26.00
C ASN A 113 -2.01 2.85 24.96
N LYS A 114 -1.78 2.35 23.72
CA LYS A 114 -1.16 3.09 22.60
C LYS A 114 -2.20 3.63 21.61
N ARG A 115 -3.32 4.15 22.11
CA ARG A 115 -4.42 4.68 21.30
C ARG A 115 -3.99 5.73 20.30
N GLN A 116 -3.22 6.72 20.73
CA GLN A 116 -2.79 7.80 19.85
C GLN A 116 -1.99 7.26 18.68
N LYS A 117 -1.03 6.37 18.94
CA LYS A 117 -0.18 5.76 17.91
C LYS A 117 -1.00 4.96 16.89
N PHE A 118 -1.91 4.09 17.35
CA PHE A 118 -2.80 3.36 16.47
C PHE A 118 -3.62 4.30 15.58
N THR A 119 -4.16 5.36 16.17
CA THR A 119 -4.95 6.35 15.43
C THR A 119 -4.12 7.07 14.37
N GLU A 120 -2.88 7.44 14.68
CA GLU A 120 -1.95 8.05 13.73
C GLU A 120 -1.62 7.09 12.56
N GLU A 121 -1.30 5.83 12.85
CA GLU A 121 -1.04 4.81 11.82
C GLU A 121 -2.29 4.53 10.97
N TRP A 122 -3.46 4.50 11.57
CA TRP A 122 -4.73 4.32 10.85
C TRP A 122 -5.01 5.48 9.88
N TRP A 123 -4.78 6.72 10.28
CA TRP A 123 -4.93 7.88 9.40
C TRP A 123 -3.86 7.93 8.31
N ASN A 124 -2.67 7.41 8.58
CA ASN A 124 -1.56 7.31 7.65
C ASN A 124 -1.60 6.04 6.78
N ALA A 125 -2.68 5.25 6.87
CA ALA A 125 -2.84 4.05 6.05
C ALA A 125 -2.74 4.40 4.56
N LYS A 126 -1.87 3.68 3.85
CA LYS A 126 -1.56 3.96 2.44
C LYS A 126 -2.55 3.24 1.52
N PRO A 127 -2.97 3.87 0.42
CA PRO A 127 -3.71 3.18 -0.63
C PRO A 127 -2.93 1.96 -1.11
N PHE A 128 -3.64 0.84 -1.28
CA PHE A 128 -3.02 -0.34 -1.86
C PHE A 128 -2.74 -0.09 -3.34
N THR A 129 -1.49 -0.25 -3.73
CA THR A 129 -1.05 -0.19 -5.12
C THR A 129 -0.61 -1.58 -5.55
N PRO A 130 -1.30 -2.23 -6.51
CA PRO A 130 -0.87 -3.52 -7.04
C PRO A 130 0.55 -3.46 -7.61
N ALA A 131 1.28 -4.58 -7.52
CA ALA A 131 2.61 -4.68 -8.10
C ALA A 131 2.56 -4.37 -9.61
N GLY A 132 3.43 -3.47 -10.06
CA GLY A 132 3.48 -3.00 -11.45
C GLY A 132 2.72 -1.69 -11.75
N ILE A 133 1.96 -1.17 -10.79
CA ILE A 133 1.40 0.18 -10.87
C ILE A 133 2.30 1.11 -10.05
N ILE A 134 2.94 2.06 -10.69
CA ILE A 134 3.78 3.06 -10.04
C ILE A 134 2.96 4.34 -9.88
N ASN A 135 2.80 4.82 -8.67
CA ASN A 135 2.17 6.11 -8.42
C ASN A 135 3.15 7.22 -8.83
N LEU A 136 2.72 8.18 -9.65
CA LEU A 136 3.54 9.29 -10.09
C LEU A 136 4.12 10.12 -8.93
N ASP A 137 3.38 10.24 -7.82
CA ASP A 137 3.86 10.95 -6.64
C ASP A 137 5.09 10.27 -6.00
N SER A 138 5.18 8.92 -6.07
CA SER A 138 6.35 8.18 -5.58
C SER A 138 7.55 8.25 -6.52
N LEU A 139 7.33 8.58 -7.80
CA LEU A 139 8.41 8.80 -8.77
C LEU A 139 9.03 10.19 -8.64
N GLN A 140 8.32 11.16 -8.06
CA GLN A 140 8.79 12.53 -7.99
C GLN A 140 10.10 12.65 -7.18
N GLU A 141 10.24 11.90 -6.08
CA GLU A 141 11.49 11.87 -5.30
C GLU A 141 12.63 11.18 -6.05
N SER A 142 12.35 10.10 -6.80
CA SER A 142 13.38 9.38 -7.56
C SER A 142 13.77 10.08 -8.86
N LEU A 143 12.93 10.95 -9.42
CA LEU A 143 13.23 11.74 -10.60
C LEU A 143 14.26 12.86 -10.31
N TYR A 144 14.38 13.29 -9.07
CA TYR A 144 15.35 14.30 -8.63
C TYR A 144 16.62 13.69 -8.03
N ASP A 145 16.71 12.37 -7.92
CA ASP A 145 17.92 11.71 -7.46
C ASP A 145 18.93 11.58 -8.62
N GLU A 146 19.79 12.59 -8.72
CA GLU A 146 20.87 12.66 -9.73
C GLU A 146 21.90 11.52 -9.59
N SER A 147 21.86 10.72 -8.52
CA SER A 147 22.80 9.64 -8.25
C SER A 147 22.63 8.41 -9.16
N PHE A 148 21.55 8.34 -9.93
CA PHE A 148 21.22 7.18 -10.77
C PHE A 148 21.98 7.07 -12.09
N PHE A 149 22.72 8.12 -12.50
CA PHE A 149 23.42 8.11 -13.77
C PHE A 149 24.93 8.25 -13.57
N GLU A 150 25.66 7.13 -13.68
CA GLU A 150 27.10 7.20 -13.93
C GLU A 150 27.30 7.88 -15.28
N THR A 151 27.78 9.13 -15.25
CA THR A 151 28.10 9.90 -16.45
C THR A 151 29.60 9.91 -16.69
N CYS A 152 30.04 9.61 -17.89
CA CYS A 152 31.40 9.84 -18.36
C CYS A 152 31.45 11.11 -19.20
N LEU A 153 32.24 12.08 -18.76
CA LEU A 153 32.34 13.37 -19.46
C LEU A 153 33.16 13.24 -20.75
N TYR A 154 32.72 13.96 -21.77
CA TYR A 154 33.52 14.15 -22.98
C TYR A 154 34.75 15.02 -22.69
N PRO A 155 35.83 14.92 -23.48
CA PRO A 155 36.99 15.83 -23.37
C PRO A 155 36.65 17.30 -23.68
N TRP A 156 35.53 17.57 -24.30
CA TRP A 156 35.11 18.91 -24.73
C TRP A 156 33.99 19.46 -23.84
N GLN A 157 34.32 20.51 -23.08
CA GLN A 157 33.39 21.15 -22.15
C GLN A 157 32.10 21.62 -22.84
N GLY A 158 32.20 22.25 -24.02
CA GLY A 158 31.01 22.72 -24.73
C GLY A 158 30.05 21.62 -25.19
N LEU A 159 30.50 20.34 -25.27
CA LEU A 159 29.67 19.21 -25.53
C LEU A 159 28.99 18.75 -24.23
N ASN A 160 29.72 18.70 -23.12
CA ASN A 160 29.19 18.36 -21.81
C ASN A 160 28.10 19.33 -21.39
N ASP A 161 28.25 20.62 -21.61
CA ASP A 161 27.26 21.65 -21.29
C ASP A 161 25.90 21.43 -22.01
N LYS A 162 25.93 20.75 -23.15
CA LYS A 162 24.75 20.49 -23.97
C LYS A 162 24.14 19.07 -23.78
N THR A 163 24.96 18.10 -23.43
CA THR A 163 24.56 16.69 -23.39
C THR A 163 24.63 16.09 -21.99
N TYR A 164 25.24 16.78 -21.05
CA TYR A 164 25.52 16.30 -19.69
C TYR A 164 26.41 15.05 -19.61
N GLY A 165 27.26 14.82 -20.67
CA GLY A 165 28.13 13.64 -20.77
C GLY A 165 27.47 12.43 -21.42
N MET A 166 28.17 11.29 -21.41
CA MET A 166 27.68 9.97 -21.84
C MET A 166 27.11 9.24 -20.64
N ARG A 167 25.97 8.58 -20.78
CA ARG A 167 25.32 7.83 -19.70
C ARG A 167 25.38 6.34 -19.98
N THR A 168 25.33 5.54 -18.91
CA THR A 168 25.18 4.10 -19.04
C THR A 168 23.87 3.76 -19.77
N GLY A 169 23.95 2.86 -20.77
CA GLY A 169 22.81 2.47 -21.59
C GLY A 169 22.60 3.30 -22.87
N GLU A 170 23.38 4.38 -23.07
CA GLU A 170 23.34 5.18 -24.30
C GLU A 170 24.33 4.66 -25.35
N LEU A 171 23.92 4.68 -26.62
CA LEU A 171 24.80 4.43 -27.75
C LEU A 171 25.27 5.77 -28.34
N VAL A 172 26.55 6.08 -28.18
CA VAL A 172 27.15 7.29 -28.74
C VAL A 172 27.98 6.93 -29.96
N THR A 173 27.66 7.53 -31.11
CA THR A 173 28.34 7.28 -32.37
C THR A 173 29.07 8.54 -32.84
N PHE A 174 30.40 8.46 -33.01
CA PHE A 174 31.21 9.52 -33.59
C PHE A 174 31.44 9.22 -35.06
N THR A 175 31.09 10.15 -35.94
CA THR A 175 31.32 10.06 -37.39
C THR A 175 32.18 11.19 -37.84
N SER A 176 33.10 10.90 -38.76
CA SER A 176 33.92 11.91 -39.49
C SER A 176 34.35 11.38 -40.84
N GLY A 177 34.77 12.28 -41.70
CA GLY A 177 35.38 11.91 -42.98
C GLY A 177 36.68 11.10 -42.81
N ALA A 178 37.09 10.39 -43.83
CA ALA A 178 38.37 9.68 -43.85
C ALA A 178 39.56 10.65 -43.66
N GLY A 179 40.51 10.27 -42.81
CA GLY A 179 41.69 11.05 -42.54
C GLY A 179 41.51 12.28 -41.57
N MET A 180 40.32 12.43 -40.97
CA MET A 180 40.00 13.57 -40.09
C MET A 180 40.38 13.36 -38.60
N GLY A 181 41.21 12.36 -38.27
CA GLY A 181 41.69 12.13 -36.92
C GLY A 181 40.68 11.49 -35.96
N LYS A 182 39.73 10.74 -36.46
CA LYS A 182 38.72 10.03 -35.64
C LYS A 182 39.34 8.97 -34.73
N SER A 183 40.42 8.33 -35.18
CA SER A 183 41.19 7.31 -34.46
C SER A 183 42.65 7.72 -34.49
N SER A 184 43.21 8.06 -33.37
CA SER A 184 44.65 8.33 -33.14
C SER A 184 45.21 7.28 -32.22
#